data_08f82b1d76f7e1773729026fcbea98a9
#
_entry.id   08f82b1d76f7e1773729026fcbea98a9
#
_cell.length_a   1.000
_cell.length_b   1.000
_cell.length_c   1.000
_cell.angle_alpha   90.00
_cell.angle_beta   90.00
_cell.angle_gamma   90.00
#
_symmetry.space_group_name_H-M   'P 1'
#
loop_
_entity.id
_entity.type
_entity.pdbx_description
1 polymer ?
#
loop_
_entity_poly.entity_id
_entity_poly.type
_entity_poly.pdbx_seq_one_letter_code
_entity_poly.pdbx_strand_id
1 'polypeptide(L)'
;MAQIVDDRKSATIERRAKLFRGFADPSRLAILGALCNEPLAVHELVERTELSQPNVSNHLRCLLDCGLVASDREGRFIRYRISNPRITVLLNDVDALLDVVAKGVEACDNYRGA
;
A
#
# COMPACT_ATOMS: atom_id res chain seq x y z
N MET A 1 -17.65 -33.93 -1.70
CA MET A 1 -17.89 -33.49 -3.05
C MET A 1 -16.67 -32.80 -3.61
N ALA A 2 -16.20 -33.29 -4.70
CA ALA A 2 -15.10 -32.64 -5.34
C ALA A 2 -15.52 -31.23 -5.75
N GLN A 3 -14.92 -30.26 -5.15
CA GLN A 3 -15.13 -28.90 -5.56
C GLN A 3 -14.38 -28.70 -6.85
N ILE A 4 -15.10 -28.50 -7.90
CA ILE A 4 -14.48 -27.99 -9.11
C ILE A 4 -14.10 -26.55 -8.75
N VAL A 5 -12.82 -26.30 -8.64
CA VAL A 5 -12.36 -24.96 -8.37
C VAL A 5 -12.75 -24.11 -9.57
N ASP A 6 -13.62 -23.15 -9.34
CA ASP A 6 -13.92 -22.16 -10.36
C ASP A 6 -12.63 -21.35 -10.59
N ASP A 7 -12.04 -21.48 -11.75
CA ASP A 7 -10.79 -20.78 -12.08
C ASP A 7 -10.91 -19.27 -11.89
N ARG A 8 -12.08 -18.69 -12.14
CA ARG A 8 -12.32 -17.27 -11.92
C ARG A 8 -12.28 -16.93 -10.45
N LYS A 9 -12.87 -17.79 -9.61
CA LYS A 9 -12.86 -17.62 -8.16
C LYS A 9 -11.43 -17.69 -7.62
N SER A 10 -10.68 -18.69 -8.06
CA SER A 10 -9.29 -18.87 -7.66
C SER A 10 -8.44 -17.69 -8.08
N ALA A 11 -8.59 -17.24 -9.34
CA ALA A 11 -7.87 -16.07 -9.84
C ALA A 11 -8.23 -14.81 -9.07
N THR A 12 -9.49 -14.64 -8.67
CA THR A 12 -9.94 -13.48 -7.89
C THR A 12 -9.31 -13.48 -6.49
N ILE A 13 -9.27 -14.64 -5.84
CA ILE A 13 -8.64 -14.77 -4.53
C ILE A 13 -7.16 -14.44 -4.62
N GLU A 14 -6.49 -14.97 -5.62
CA GLU A 14 -5.07 -14.71 -5.84
C GLU A 14 -4.78 -13.23 -6.08
N ARG A 15 -5.62 -12.57 -6.87
CA ARG A 15 -5.49 -11.14 -7.12
C ARG A 15 -5.65 -10.32 -5.84
N ARG A 16 -6.65 -10.68 -5.02
CA ARG A 16 -6.85 -10.02 -3.73
C ARG A 16 -5.67 -10.22 -2.81
N ALA A 17 -5.14 -11.45 -2.75
CA ALA A 17 -3.98 -11.74 -1.92
C ALA A 17 -2.75 -10.95 -2.37
N LYS A 18 -2.53 -10.80 -3.67
CA LYS A 18 -1.44 -9.99 -4.20
C LYS A 18 -1.59 -8.52 -3.83
N LEU A 19 -2.81 -8.00 -3.92
CA LEU A 19 -3.09 -6.63 -3.52
C LEU A 19 -2.74 -6.42 -2.05
N PHE A 20 -3.21 -7.30 -1.18
CA PHE A 20 -2.94 -7.19 0.25
C PHE A 20 -1.45 -7.30 0.55
N ARG A 21 -0.70 -8.13 -0.18
CA ARG A 21 0.75 -8.19 -0.02
C ARG A 21 1.41 -6.86 -0.37
N GLY A 22 0.87 -6.14 -1.34
CA GLY A 22 1.35 -4.80 -1.68
C GLY A 22 1.20 -3.82 -0.53
N PHE A 23 0.18 -3.99 0.30
CA PHE A 23 -0.05 -3.15 1.48
C PHE A 23 0.62 -3.67 2.74
N ALA A 24 1.11 -4.90 2.76
CA ALA A 24 1.58 -5.57 3.98
C ALA A 24 3.05 -5.26 4.27
N ASP A 25 3.43 -4.01 4.18
CA ASP A 25 4.80 -3.56 4.46
C ASP A 25 4.73 -2.17 5.10
N PRO A 26 5.31 -2.00 6.30
CA PRO A 26 5.24 -0.72 7.00
C PRO A 26 5.76 0.47 6.20
N SER A 27 6.85 0.28 5.47
CA SER A 27 7.44 1.36 4.66
C SER A 27 6.52 1.77 3.52
N ARG A 28 5.94 0.80 2.82
CA ARG A 28 4.97 1.11 1.75
C ARG A 28 3.72 1.78 2.30
N LEU A 29 3.23 1.33 3.45
CA LEU A 29 2.07 1.96 4.09
C LEU A 29 2.38 3.40 4.50
N ALA A 30 3.57 3.67 5.00
CA ALA A 30 3.98 5.02 5.35
C ALA A 30 4.00 5.95 4.13
N ILE A 31 4.53 5.45 3.02
CA ILE A 31 4.55 6.21 1.76
C ILE A 31 3.14 6.47 1.26
N LEU A 32 2.31 5.42 1.19
CA LEU A 32 0.93 5.57 0.74
C LEU A 32 0.14 6.53 1.63
N GLY A 33 0.33 6.44 2.94
CA GLY A 33 -0.32 7.34 3.89
C GLY A 33 0.05 8.79 3.65
N ALA A 34 1.33 9.06 3.41
CA ALA A 34 1.78 10.43 3.10
C ALA A 34 1.17 10.94 1.79
N LEU A 35 1.07 10.06 0.79
CA LEU A 35 0.51 10.41 -0.52
C LEU A 35 -1.01 10.58 -0.51
N CYS A 36 -1.70 10.06 0.49
CA CYS A 36 -3.15 10.26 0.62
C CYS A 36 -3.50 11.74 0.76
N ASN A 37 -2.61 12.54 1.30
CA ASN A 37 -2.87 13.96 1.56
C ASN A 37 -2.56 14.84 0.35
N GLU A 38 -1.49 14.53 -0.38
CA GLU A 38 -1.08 15.33 -1.54
C GLU A 38 0.00 14.60 -2.34
N PRO A 39 0.17 14.94 -3.61
CA PRO A 39 1.32 14.45 -4.39
C PRO A 39 2.62 14.96 -3.80
N LEU A 40 3.65 14.11 -3.79
CA LEU A 40 4.93 14.43 -3.17
C LEU A 40 6.10 13.93 -4.04
N ALA A 41 7.19 14.67 -4.01
CA ALA A 41 8.46 14.25 -4.58
C ALA A 41 9.20 13.33 -3.60
N VAL A 42 10.25 12.65 -4.08
CA VAL A 42 11.02 11.72 -3.26
C VAL A 42 11.56 12.40 -2.00
N HIS A 43 12.16 13.60 -2.14
CA HIS A 43 12.74 14.27 -0.97
C HIS A 43 11.68 14.64 0.07
N GLU A 44 10.47 14.96 -0.36
CA GLU A 44 9.36 15.23 0.55
C GLU A 44 8.91 13.96 1.27
N LEU A 45 8.88 12.84 0.54
CA LEU A 45 8.56 11.55 1.14
C LEU A 45 9.60 11.12 2.17
N VAL A 46 10.87 11.33 1.89
CA VAL A 46 11.95 11.06 2.84
C VAL A 46 11.73 11.84 4.14
N GLU A 47 11.42 13.12 4.03
CA GLU A 47 11.14 13.95 5.20
C GLU A 47 9.94 13.46 6.00
N ARG A 48 8.85 13.12 5.31
CA ARG A 48 7.59 12.75 5.98
C ARG A 48 7.60 11.37 6.58
N THR A 49 8.29 10.43 5.93
CA THR A 49 8.30 9.04 6.37
C THR A 49 9.49 8.68 7.25
N GLU A 50 10.51 9.52 7.25
CA GLU A 50 11.79 9.27 7.93
C GLU A 50 12.52 8.03 7.38
N LEU A 51 12.10 7.54 6.23
CA LEU A 51 12.80 6.46 5.53
C LEU A 51 13.99 7.05 4.77
N SER A 52 14.99 6.22 4.49
CA SER A 52 16.11 6.64 3.65
C SER A 52 15.65 6.85 2.21
N GLN A 53 16.39 7.65 1.45
CA GLN A 53 16.08 7.86 0.04
C GLN A 53 16.09 6.56 -0.77
N PRO A 54 17.09 5.67 -0.61
CA PRO A 54 17.06 4.40 -1.31
C PRO A 54 15.82 3.55 -1.00
N ASN A 55 15.39 3.54 0.27
CA ASN A 55 14.18 2.83 0.66
C ASN A 55 12.94 3.41 -0.02
N VAL A 56 12.80 4.75 0.03
CA VAL A 56 11.68 5.42 -0.62
C VAL A 56 11.68 5.09 -2.12
N SER A 57 12.81 5.23 -2.78
CA SER A 57 12.92 4.97 -4.23
C SER A 57 12.57 3.53 -4.59
N ASN A 58 13.05 2.56 -3.81
CA ASN A 58 12.78 1.15 -4.06
C ASN A 58 11.30 0.82 -3.88
N HIS A 59 10.70 1.33 -2.81
CA HIS A 59 9.27 1.07 -2.55
C HIS A 59 8.38 1.79 -3.57
N LEU A 60 8.74 3.00 -3.98
CA LEU A 60 7.99 3.71 -5.03
C LEU A 60 8.01 2.93 -6.35
N ARG A 61 9.15 2.34 -6.71
CA ARG A 61 9.22 1.51 -7.92
C ARG A 61 8.23 0.35 -7.83
N CYS A 62 8.21 -0.33 -6.71
CA CYS A 62 7.28 -1.42 -6.49
C CYS A 62 5.82 -0.94 -6.55
N LEU A 63 5.52 0.17 -5.92
CA LEU A 63 4.17 0.74 -5.91
C LEU A 63 3.73 1.21 -7.30
N LEU A 64 4.65 1.76 -8.10
CA LEU A 64 4.39 2.09 -9.49
C LEU A 64 4.08 0.84 -10.32
N ASP A 65 4.91 -0.19 -10.17
CA ASP A 65 4.73 -1.45 -10.89
C ASP A 65 3.42 -2.13 -10.55
N CYS A 66 2.99 -2.02 -9.30
CA CYS A 66 1.72 -2.57 -8.83
C CYS A 66 0.52 -1.71 -9.20
N GLY A 67 0.75 -0.50 -9.72
CA GLY A 67 -0.33 0.41 -10.09
C GLY A 67 -0.99 1.14 -8.92
N LEU A 68 -0.39 1.12 -7.73
CA LEU A 68 -0.94 1.78 -6.56
C LEU A 68 -0.59 3.27 -6.50
N VAL A 69 0.51 3.65 -7.12
CA VAL A 69 0.87 5.05 -7.28
C VAL A 69 1.09 5.37 -8.75
N ALA A 70 0.97 6.63 -9.07
CA ALA A 70 1.31 7.16 -10.38
C ALA A 70 2.31 8.29 -10.20
N SER A 71 2.99 8.63 -11.28
CA SER A 71 3.95 9.74 -11.24
C SER A 71 3.65 10.72 -12.36
N ASP A 72 3.89 11.99 -12.05
CA ASP A 72 3.74 13.07 -13.00
C ASP A 72 5.02 13.91 -13.01
N ARG A 73 5.48 14.25 -14.19
CA ARG A 73 6.64 15.12 -14.31
C ARG A 73 6.21 16.57 -14.16
N GLU A 74 6.89 17.27 -13.29
CA GLU A 74 6.61 18.66 -13.01
C GLU A 74 7.94 19.43 -13.02
N GLY A 75 8.30 19.95 -14.19
CA GLY A 75 9.58 20.60 -14.38
C GLY A 75 10.74 19.64 -14.18
N ARG A 76 11.58 19.92 -13.18
CA ARG A 76 12.74 19.10 -12.83
C ARG A 76 12.40 17.95 -11.90
N PHE A 77 11.20 17.99 -11.31
CA PHE A 77 10.81 17.04 -10.29
C PHE A 77 9.80 16.06 -10.82
N ILE A 78 9.80 14.89 -10.22
CA ILE A 78 8.73 13.90 -10.42
C ILE A 78 7.93 13.89 -9.12
N ARG A 79 6.63 14.09 -9.24
CA ARG A 79 5.71 13.98 -8.11
C ARG A 79 4.97 12.67 -8.21
N TYR A 80 4.87 12.00 -7.08
CA TYR A 80 4.16 10.75 -6.97
C TYR A 80 2.81 11.01 -6.30
N ARG A 81 1.80 10.28 -6.71
CA ARG A 81 0.46 10.42 -6.17
C ARG A 81 -0.23 9.07 -6.09
N ILE A 82 -1.23 8.98 -5.25
CA ILE A 82 -2.12 7.83 -5.24
C ILE A 82 -2.78 7.72 -6.62
N SER A 83 -2.77 6.53 -7.19
CA SER A 83 -3.26 6.32 -8.56
C SER A 83 -4.78 6.39 -8.68
N ASN A 84 -5.50 6.11 -7.59
CA ASN A 84 -6.96 6.05 -7.59
C ASN A 84 -7.48 6.43 -6.20
N PRO A 85 -8.48 7.32 -6.12
CA PRO A 85 -9.03 7.73 -4.81
C PRO A 85 -9.59 6.57 -3.97
N ARG A 86 -9.94 5.46 -4.58
CA ARG A 86 -10.40 4.28 -3.84
C ARG A 86 -9.33 3.70 -2.92
N ILE A 87 -8.06 3.92 -3.24
CA ILE A 87 -6.95 3.49 -2.38
C ILE A 87 -6.99 4.26 -1.06
N THR A 88 -7.21 5.56 -1.12
CA THR A 88 -7.35 6.38 0.09
C THR A 88 -8.54 5.94 0.92
N VAL A 89 -9.67 5.67 0.28
CA VAL A 89 -10.87 5.16 0.95
C VAL A 89 -10.57 3.83 1.63
N LEU A 90 -9.89 2.93 0.93
CA LEU A 90 -9.52 1.63 1.48
C LEU A 90 -8.64 1.77 2.73
N LEU A 91 -7.64 2.64 2.68
CA LEU A 91 -6.76 2.85 3.82
C LEU A 91 -7.50 3.44 5.01
N ASN A 92 -8.43 4.35 4.76
CA ASN A 92 -9.29 4.89 5.82
C ASN A 92 -10.20 3.81 6.40
N ASP A 93 -10.73 2.93 5.57
CA ASP A 93 -11.55 1.81 6.01
C ASP A 93 -10.74 0.82 6.85
N VAL A 94 -9.48 0.61 6.52
CA VAL A 94 -8.57 -0.22 7.33
C VAL A 94 -8.41 0.37 8.73
N ASP A 95 -8.23 1.68 8.82
CA ASP A 95 -8.11 2.36 10.11
C ASP A 95 -9.39 2.21 10.94
N ALA A 96 -10.55 2.37 10.31
CA ALA A 96 -11.84 2.17 10.98
C ALA A 96 -12.01 0.72 11.46
N LEU A 97 -11.59 -0.23 10.64
CA LEU A 97 -11.65 -1.64 11.02
C LEU A 97 -10.72 -1.93 12.22
N LEU A 98 -9.52 -1.35 12.22
CA LEU A 98 -8.58 -1.52 13.31
C LEU A 98 -9.14 -1.02 14.64
N ASP A 99 -9.96 0.01 14.65
CA ASP A 99 -10.62 0.49 15.86
C ASP A 99 -11.47 -0.60 16.52
N VAL A 100 -11.95 -1.57 15.73
CA VAL A 100 -12.78 -2.66 16.22
C VAL A 100 -11.93 -3.90 16.55
N VAL A 101 -10.92 -4.21 15.74
CA VAL A 101 -10.20 -5.49 15.83
C VAL A 101 -8.74 -5.34 16.29
N ALA A 102 -8.29 -4.13 16.62
CA ALA A 102 -6.88 -3.87 16.93
C ALA A 102 -6.30 -4.81 17.98
N LYS A 103 -7.03 -5.06 19.06
CA LYS A 103 -6.54 -5.94 20.13
C LYS A 103 -6.22 -7.34 19.65
N GLY A 104 -7.09 -7.90 18.80
CA GLY A 104 -6.87 -9.22 18.23
C GLY A 104 -5.68 -9.25 17.27
N VAL A 105 -5.57 -8.26 16.41
CA VAL A 105 -4.47 -8.17 15.45
C VAL A 105 -3.14 -8.00 16.16
N GLU A 106 -3.07 -7.10 17.14
CA GLU A 106 -1.84 -6.82 17.88
C GLU A 106 -1.37 -8.02 18.71
N ALA A 107 -2.31 -8.79 19.22
CA ALA A 107 -2.00 -9.99 20.04
C ALA A 107 -1.73 -11.24 19.21
N CYS A 108 -2.02 -11.22 17.90
CA CYS A 108 -1.89 -12.40 17.06
C CYS A 108 -0.46 -12.62 16.60
N ASP A 109 0.14 -13.73 17.03
CA ASP A 109 1.51 -14.08 16.67
C ASP A 109 1.69 -14.30 15.15
N ASN A 110 0.61 -14.66 14.47
CA ASN A 110 0.66 -14.91 13.02
C ASN A 110 0.99 -13.66 12.21
N TYR A 111 0.77 -12.47 12.79
CA TYR A 111 1.09 -11.21 12.12
C TYR A 111 2.42 -10.61 12.57
N ARG A 112 3.14 -11.29 13.42
CA ARG A 112 4.42 -10.81 13.93
C ARG A 112 5.49 -10.93 12.85
N GLY A 113 6.26 -9.87 12.64
CA GLY A 113 7.37 -9.87 11.71
C GLY A 113 6.98 -9.80 10.24
N ALA A 114 5.73 -9.47 9.95
CA ALA A 114 5.27 -9.31 8.57
C ALA A 114 5.96 -8.15 7.86
#